data_3d696bc14c48364c0a9db76796f3923e
#
_entry.id   3d696bc14c48364c0a9db76796f3923e
#
_cell.length_a   1.000
_cell.length_b   1.000
_cell.length_c   1.000
_cell.angle_alpha   90.00
_cell.angle_beta   90.00
_cell.angle_gamma   90.00
#
_symmetry.space_group_name_H-M   'P 1'
#
loop_
_entity.id
_entity.type
_entity.pdbx_description
1 polymer ?
#
loop_
_entity_poly.entity_id
_entity_poly.type
_entity_poly.pdbx_seq_one_letter_code
_entity_poly.pdbx_strand_id
1 'polypeptide(L)'
;MISPRIRAALLNRFPERLVDELLECFTEQRRNFLLGNLRPNEVEGGRFAEAAFRMLEHAAGLTPTPIGTTLDTDGIIRRLAGTRVGTSPDAVRLHIPRTLRVIYDIRNNRDAAHLADGIDPNLQDATLVSAATDWVLAEFVRLAGGITPDEAFKLVKAITIRRIPAVEDMGGFLKTLRPSLGPGDRVLLLLYHCADEGATDSELALWLKPVQRRNLPRTLKQLEYEKDLIVSVQGKYKITRRGIQEIENRNLIEIE
;
A
#
# COMPACT_ATOMS: atom_id res chain seq x y z
N MET A 1 -3.40 -4.23 -8.02
CA MET A 1 -3.15 -3.54 -9.31
C MET A 1 -3.21 -2.04 -9.10
N ILE A 2 -2.24 -1.31 -9.60
CA ILE A 2 -2.20 0.16 -9.56
C ILE A 2 -3.33 0.73 -10.43
N SER A 3 -3.98 1.80 -9.95
CA SER A 3 -5.02 2.48 -10.73
C SER A 3 -4.43 2.97 -12.07
N PRO A 4 -5.02 2.62 -13.23
CA PRO A 4 -4.59 3.15 -14.53
C PRO A 4 -4.53 4.68 -14.56
N ARG A 5 -5.33 5.35 -13.73
CA ARG A 5 -5.35 6.82 -13.59
C ARG A 5 -4.06 7.36 -13.00
N ILE A 6 -3.48 6.69 -12.00
CA ILE A 6 -2.21 7.13 -11.40
C ILE A 6 -1.08 6.98 -12.40
N ARG A 7 -0.97 5.83 -13.07
CA ARG A 7 0.03 5.61 -14.10
C ARG A 7 -0.10 6.66 -15.22
N ALA A 8 -1.30 6.87 -15.75
CA ALA A 8 -1.55 7.86 -16.79
C ALA A 8 -1.17 9.28 -16.33
N ALA A 9 -1.51 9.67 -15.10
CA ALA A 9 -1.13 10.98 -14.56
C ALA A 9 0.39 11.14 -14.51
N LEU A 10 1.13 10.15 -14.01
CA LEU A 10 2.59 10.20 -13.92
C LEU A 10 3.27 10.27 -15.29
N LEU A 11 2.76 9.55 -16.29
CA LEU A 11 3.27 9.55 -17.67
C LEU A 11 3.16 10.92 -18.36
N ASN A 12 2.32 11.83 -17.89
CA ASN A 12 2.26 13.21 -18.41
C ASN A 12 3.56 13.99 -18.16
N ARG A 13 4.38 13.57 -17.20
CA ARG A 13 5.57 14.31 -16.79
C ARG A 13 6.85 13.49 -16.71
N PHE A 14 6.74 12.19 -16.50
CA PHE A 14 7.89 11.35 -16.19
C PHE A 14 8.09 10.24 -17.24
N PRO A 15 9.35 9.82 -17.49
CA PRO A 15 9.65 8.72 -18.39
C PRO A 15 8.98 7.41 -17.95
N GLU A 16 8.41 6.69 -18.90
CA GLU A 16 7.63 5.46 -18.65
C GLU A 16 8.39 4.44 -17.79
N ARG A 17 9.67 4.19 -18.12
CA ARG A 17 10.49 3.23 -17.37
C ARG A 17 10.64 3.59 -15.89
N LEU A 18 10.77 4.88 -15.56
CA LEU A 18 10.87 5.33 -14.15
C LEU A 18 9.53 5.23 -13.44
N VAL A 19 8.44 5.52 -14.15
CA VAL A 19 7.08 5.38 -13.62
C VAL A 19 6.78 3.92 -13.29
N ASP A 20 7.09 3.01 -14.20
CA ASP A 20 6.81 1.58 -14.00
C ASP A 20 7.64 1.01 -12.85
N GLU A 21 8.93 1.32 -12.76
CA GLU A 21 9.79 0.92 -11.64
C GLU A 21 9.25 1.45 -10.29
N LEU A 22 8.88 2.75 -10.23
CA LEU A 22 8.33 3.34 -9.00
C LEU A 22 7.05 2.61 -8.56
N LEU A 23 6.15 2.37 -9.50
CA LEU A 23 4.85 1.78 -9.22
C LEU A 23 4.96 0.28 -8.87
N GLU A 24 5.90 -0.45 -9.46
CA GLU A 24 6.19 -1.84 -9.09
C GLU A 24 6.69 -1.91 -7.65
N CYS A 25 7.73 -1.14 -7.31
CA CYS A 25 8.26 -1.10 -5.94
C CYS A 25 7.19 -0.68 -4.91
N PHE A 26 6.36 0.31 -5.25
CA PHE A 26 5.25 0.73 -4.40
C PHE A 26 4.27 -0.42 -4.15
N THR A 27 3.89 -1.15 -5.19
CA THR A 27 2.93 -2.27 -5.08
C THR A 27 3.48 -3.38 -4.20
N GLU A 28 4.73 -3.79 -4.43
CA GLU A 28 5.36 -4.85 -3.64
C GLU A 28 5.61 -4.41 -2.19
N GLN A 29 6.01 -3.15 -1.98
CA GLN A 29 6.14 -2.60 -0.63
C GLN A 29 4.81 -2.65 0.13
N ARG A 30 3.72 -2.22 -0.49
CA ARG A 30 2.37 -2.25 0.12
C ARG A 30 1.88 -3.67 0.36
N ARG A 31 2.12 -4.58 -0.57
CA ARG A 31 1.81 -6.00 -0.42
C ARG A 31 2.52 -6.59 0.80
N ASN A 32 3.83 -6.38 0.90
CA ASN A 32 4.63 -6.89 2.02
C ASN A 32 4.19 -6.28 3.36
N PHE A 33 3.85 -4.99 3.39
CA PHE A 33 3.31 -4.35 4.60
C PHE A 33 2.00 -5.02 5.06
N LEU A 34 1.07 -5.27 4.14
CA LEU A 34 -0.21 -5.91 4.44
C LEU A 34 -0.05 -7.37 4.91
N LEU A 35 0.94 -8.08 4.38
CA LEU A 35 1.28 -9.46 4.78
C LEU A 35 2.06 -9.53 6.11
N GLY A 36 2.50 -8.40 6.66
CA GLY A 36 3.36 -8.37 7.84
C GLY A 36 4.80 -8.80 7.55
N ASN A 37 5.19 -8.84 6.28
CA ASN A 37 6.55 -9.15 5.84
C ASN A 37 7.43 -7.89 5.99
N LEU A 38 7.89 -7.60 7.21
CA LEU A 38 8.49 -6.32 7.56
C LEU A 38 9.81 -6.08 6.81
N ARG A 39 10.73 -7.06 6.78
CA ARG A 39 12.01 -6.96 6.06
C ARG A 39 11.81 -6.72 4.54
N PRO A 40 11.03 -7.53 3.80
CA PRO A 40 10.71 -7.24 2.40
C PRO A 40 10.03 -5.88 2.20
N ASN A 41 9.18 -5.43 3.13
CA ASN A 41 8.57 -4.10 3.09
C ASN A 41 9.62 -2.98 3.07
N GLU A 42 10.60 -3.05 3.96
CA GLU A 42 11.67 -2.04 4.07
C GLU A 42 12.62 -2.08 2.86
N VAL A 43 12.93 -3.27 2.33
CA VAL A 43 13.74 -3.44 1.12
C VAL A 43 13.04 -2.81 -0.09
N GLU A 44 11.75 -3.09 -0.29
CA GLU A 44 10.99 -2.50 -1.39
C GLU A 44 10.76 -0.99 -1.21
N GLY A 45 10.64 -0.52 0.03
CA GLY A 45 10.65 0.92 0.35
C GLY A 45 11.95 1.60 -0.10
N GLY A 46 13.10 0.94 0.10
CA GLY A 46 14.39 1.41 -0.39
C GLY A 46 14.47 1.45 -1.92
N ARG A 47 13.99 0.41 -2.62
CA ARG A 47 13.90 0.39 -4.10
C ARG A 47 12.96 1.49 -4.62
N PHE A 48 11.82 1.69 -3.96
CA PHE A 48 10.93 2.83 -4.25
C PHE A 48 11.67 4.17 -4.12
N ALA A 49 12.44 4.36 -3.05
CA ALA A 49 13.21 5.58 -2.85
C ALA A 49 14.26 5.79 -3.97
N GLU A 50 14.92 4.73 -4.41
CA GLU A 50 15.86 4.78 -5.54
C GLU A 50 15.21 5.20 -6.86
N ALA A 51 14.04 4.66 -7.18
CA ALA A 51 13.25 5.05 -8.35
C ALA A 51 12.80 6.52 -8.23
N ALA A 52 12.30 6.91 -7.04
CA ALA A 52 11.85 8.26 -6.76
C ALA A 52 12.95 9.31 -6.86
N PHE A 53 14.18 9.03 -6.41
CA PHE A 53 15.32 9.94 -6.61
C PHE A 53 15.61 10.20 -8.09
N ARG A 54 15.56 9.18 -8.94
CA ARG A 54 15.72 9.33 -10.40
C ARG A 54 14.60 10.18 -11.01
N MET A 55 13.36 10.00 -10.53
CA MET A 55 12.25 10.87 -10.94
C MET A 55 12.45 12.32 -10.51
N LEU A 56 13.01 12.56 -9.33
CA LEU A 56 13.35 13.93 -8.86
C LEU A 56 14.45 14.57 -9.71
N GLU A 57 15.49 13.83 -10.08
CA GLU A 57 16.51 14.32 -11.02
C GLU A 57 15.84 14.76 -12.32
N HIS A 58 14.97 13.94 -12.90
CA HIS A 58 14.21 14.30 -14.09
C HIS A 58 13.32 15.53 -13.87
N ALA A 59 12.58 15.59 -12.76
CA ALA A 59 11.68 16.69 -12.44
C ALA A 59 12.41 18.04 -12.28
N ALA A 60 13.67 17.99 -11.84
CA ALA A 60 14.55 19.15 -11.70
C ALA A 60 15.29 19.53 -12.99
N GLY A 61 15.05 18.83 -14.11
CA GLY A 61 15.75 19.05 -15.38
C GLY A 61 17.18 18.52 -15.41
N LEU A 62 17.54 17.63 -14.47
CA LEU A 62 18.82 16.94 -14.42
C LEU A 62 18.73 15.62 -15.21
N THR A 63 19.88 15.10 -15.63
CA THR A 63 19.95 13.76 -16.23
C THR A 63 19.77 12.72 -15.11
N PRO A 64 18.74 11.85 -15.19
CA PRO A 64 18.54 10.82 -14.19
C PRO A 64 19.72 9.84 -14.14
N THR A 65 20.14 9.47 -12.94
CA THR A 65 21.12 8.41 -12.73
C THR A 65 20.59 7.10 -13.33
N PRO A 66 21.37 6.38 -14.16
CA PRO A 66 20.88 5.15 -14.81
C PRO A 66 20.41 4.10 -13.81
N ILE A 67 19.36 3.37 -14.19
CA ILE A 67 18.89 2.22 -13.40
C ILE A 67 20.01 1.17 -13.35
N GLY A 68 20.22 0.56 -12.18
CA GLY A 68 21.33 -0.39 -11.95
C GLY A 68 22.64 0.27 -11.51
N THR A 69 22.71 1.60 -11.49
CA THR A 69 23.85 2.34 -10.93
C THR A 69 23.58 2.74 -9.49
N THR A 70 24.58 2.60 -8.63
CA THR A 70 24.49 3.06 -7.22
C THR A 70 24.21 4.56 -7.16
N LEU A 71 23.25 4.96 -6.33
CA LEU A 71 22.88 6.35 -6.14
C LEU A 71 23.74 7.02 -5.07
N ASP A 72 24.29 8.18 -5.40
CA ASP A 72 24.79 9.14 -4.41
C ASP A 72 23.62 9.97 -3.89
N THR A 73 22.85 9.41 -2.95
CA THR A 73 21.62 10.05 -2.43
C THR A 73 21.92 11.40 -1.79
N ASP A 74 23.04 11.54 -1.07
CA ASP A 74 23.45 12.80 -0.44
C ASP A 74 23.83 13.85 -1.48
N GLY A 75 24.54 13.44 -2.53
CA GLY A 75 24.86 14.31 -3.66
C GLY A 75 23.61 14.75 -4.42
N ILE A 76 22.65 13.85 -4.64
CA ILE A 76 21.37 14.18 -5.27
C ILE A 76 20.61 15.20 -4.41
N ILE A 77 20.45 14.95 -3.11
CA ILE A 77 19.76 15.86 -2.18
C ILE A 77 20.40 17.27 -2.21
N ARG A 78 21.74 17.35 -2.16
CA ARG A 78 22.45 18.63 -2.23
C ARG A 78 22.22 19.34 -3.57
N ARG A 79 22.29 18.63 -4.70
CA ARG A 79 22.03 19.20 -6.03
C ARG A 79 20.60 19.73 -6.15
N LEU A 80 19.61 18.95 -5.69
CA LEU A 80 18.20 19.37 -5.72
C LEU A 80 17.96 20.61 -4.85
N ALA A 81 18.52 20.64 -3.63
CA ALA A 81 18.39 21.77 -2.74
C ALA A 81 19.09 23.05 -3.31
N GLY A 82 20.17 22.86 -4.05
CA GLY A 82 20.93 23.94 -4.72
C GLY A 82 20.29 24.47 -6.00
N THR A 83 19.23 23.85 -6.53
CA THR A 83 18.53 24.38 -7.71
C THR A 83 17.92 25.76 -7.39
N ARG A 84 17.92 26.66 -8.38
CA ARG A 84 17.45 28.04 -8.19
C ARG A 84 16.01 28.05 -7.70
N VAL A 85 15.72 28.85 -6.67
CA VAL A 85 14.35 29.08 -6.15
C VAL A 85 13.45 29.57 -7.30
N GLY A 86 12.29 28.96 -7.45
CA GLY A 86 11.32 29.29 -8.51
C GLY A 86 11.49 28.49 -9.82
N THR A 87 12.60 27.76 -10.02
CA THR A 87 12.74 26.86 -11.21
C THR A 87 12.10 25.51 -10.99
N SER A 88 12.10 25.02 -9.75
CA SER A 88 11.44 23.79 -9.36
C SER A 88 10.67 23.99 -8.04
N PRO A 89 9.51 23.34 -7.85
CA PRO A 89 8.75 23.42 -6.60
C PRO A 89 9.58 22.93 -5.40
N ASP A 90 9.32 23.48 -4.22
CA ASP A 90 10.00 23.04 -2.98
C ASP A 90 9.72 21.56 -2.64
N ALA A 91 8.59 21.00 -3.10
CA ALA A 91 8.35 19.57 -3.04
C ALA A 91 9.49 18.78 -3.71
N VAL A 92 9.93 19.17 -4.91
CA VAL A 92 11.02 18.54 -5.66
C VAL A 92 12.39 18.85 -5.04
N ARG A 93 12.59 20.10 -4.61
CA ARG A 93 13.89 20.56 -4.11
C ARG A 93 14.19 20.09 -2.69
N LEU A 94 13.19 20.03 -1.82
CA LEU A 94 13.37 19.90 -0.37
C LEU A 94 12.55 18.78 0.27
N HIS A 95 11.24 18.74 0.03
CA HIS A 95 10.36 17.91 0.85
C HIS A 95 10.46 16.43 0.49
N ILE A 96 10.28 16.08 -0.78
CA ILE A 96 10.38 14.69 -1.23
C ILE A 96 11.78 14.12 -1.00
N PRO A 97 12.89 14.81 -1.37
CA PRO A 97 14.24 14.27 -1.14
C PRO A 97 14.54 13.95 0.33
N ARG A 98 14.10 14.80 1.26
CA ARG A 98 14.30 14.59 2.70
C ARG A 98 13.46 13.41 3.23
N THR A 99 12.23 13.24 2.74
CA THR A 99 11.39 12.09 3.08
C THR A 99 12.00 10.79 2.56
N LEU A 100 12.49 10.78 1.32
CA LEU A 100 13.18 9.64 0.73
C LEU A 100 14.45 9.26 1.48
N ARG A 101 15.17 10.26 2.04
CA ARG A 101 16.34 10.00 2.88
C ARG A 101 16.01 9.13 4.07
N VAL A 102 14.88 9.40 4.75
CA VAL A 102 14.45 8.60 5.91
C VAL A 102 14.17 7.14 5.50
N ILE A 103 13.45 6.94 4.39
CA ILE A 103 13.17 5.59 3.88
C ILE A 103 14.48 4.85 3.56
N TYR A 104 15.41 5.53 2.90
CA TYR A 104 16.68 4.96 2.48
C TYR A 104 17.59 4.64 3.68
N ASP A 105 17.57 5.48 4.71
CA ASP A 105 18.31 5.24 5.95
C ASP A 105 17.76 4.04 6.73
N ILE A 106 16.45 3.87 6.83
CA ILE A 106 15.85 2.69 7.45
C ILE A 106 16.32 1.43 6.73
N ARG A 107 16.22 1.39 5.40
CA ARG A 107 16.65 0.22 4.61
C ARG A 107 18.13 -0.09 4.79
N ASN A 108 19.01 0.91 4.91
CA ASN A 108 20.46 0.71 4.93
C ASN A 108 21.04 0.55 6.33
N ASN A 109 20.45 1.19 7.33
CA ASN A 109 21.03 1.32 8.66
C ASN A 109 20.24 0.54 9.74
N ARG A 110 19.03 0.08 9.46
CA ARG A 110 18.34 -0.94 10.22
C ARG A 110 18.62 -2.30 9.57
N ASP A 111 18.52 -3.37 10.23
CA ASP A 111 18.91 -4.71 9.78
C ASP A 111 18.10 -5.27 8.58
N ALA A 112 17.49 -4.36 7.79
CA ALA A 112 16.70 -4.72 6.63
C ALA A 112 17.53 -5.30 5.48
N ALA A 113 18.72 -4.75 5.23
CA ALA A 113 19.61 -5.16 4.16
C ALA A 113 20.95 -5.71 4.65
N HIS A 114 21.43 -5.27 5.80
CA HIS A 114 22.72 -5.65 6.38
C HIS A 114 22.62 -5.75 7.90
N LEU A 115 23.48 -6.56 8.53
CA LEU A 115 23.66 -6.63 9.98
C LEU A 115 24.34 -5.34 10.49
N ALA A 116 23.63 -4.20 10.50
CA ALA A 116 24.25 -2.92 10.81
C ALA A 116 23.98 -2.44 12.24
N ASP A 117 22.74 -2.29 12.62
CA ASP A 117 22.35 -1.57 13.86
C ASP A 117 21.83 -2.52 14.95
N GLY A 118 21.72 -3.82 14.65
CA GLY A 118 21.17 -4.82 15.56
C GLY A 118 19.68 -4.61 15.88
N ILE A 119 18.99 -3.78 15.10
CA ILE A 119 17.54 -3.58 15.22
C ILE A 119 16.87 -4.27 14.03
N ASP A 120 16.19 -5.37 14.32
CA ASP A 120 15.42 -6.11 13.32
C ASP A 120 14.27 -5.25 12.74
N PRO A 121 13.89 -5.53 11.47
CA PRO A 121 12.71 -4.95 10.87
C PRO A 121 11.49 -5.07 11.78
N ASN A 122 10.84 -3.95 12.03
CA ASN A 122 9.76 -3.85 13.00
C ASN A 122 8.55 -3.09 12.43
N LEU A 123 7.41 -3.22 13.10
CA LEU A 123 6.16 -2.61 12.64
C LEU A 123 6.21 -1.07 12.64
N GLN A 124 6.98 -0.48 13.54
CA GLN A 124 7.10 0.99 13.62
C GLN A 124 7.81 1.53 12.37
N ASP A 125 8.97 0.95 12.01
CA ASP A 125 9.73 1.34 10.82
C ASP A 125 8.94 1.05 9.53
N ALA A 126 8.32 -0.13 9.43
CA ALA A 126 7.49 -0.50 8.29
C ALA A 126 6.27 0.44 8.12
N THR A 127 5.67 0.89 9.22
CA THR A 127 4.56 1.87 9.20
C THR A 127 5.04 3.22 8.69
N LEU A 128 6.20 3.69 9.17
CA LEU A 128 6.79 4.94 8.71
C LEU A 128 7.15 4.88 7.22
N VAL A 129 7.81 3.82 6.77
CA VAL A 129 8.13 3.59 5.36
C VAL A 129 6.87 3.61 4.51
N SER A 130 5.83 2.90 4.92
CA SER A 130 4.56 2.83 4.16
C SER A 130 3.85 4.19 4.09
N ALA A 131 3.80 4.94 5.19
CA ALA A 131 3.21 6.27 5.19
C ALA A 131 4.02 7.26 4.32
N ALA A 132 5.34 7.17 4.37
CA ALA A 132 6.23 8.01 3.58
C ALA A 132 6.14 7.72 2.08
N THR A 133 6.08 6.44 1.68
CA THR A 133 5.89 6.07 0.26
C THR A 133 4.53 6.50 -0.28
N ASP A 134 3.45 6.37 0.52
CA ASP A 134 2.12 6.89 0.17
C ASP A 134 2.16 8.41 -0.10
N TRP A 135 2.78 9.15 0.81
CA TRP A 135 2.90 10.59 0.68
C TRP A 135 3.74 11.01 -0.54
N VAL A 136 4.89 10.37 -0.74
CA VAL A 136 5.77 10.66 -1.89
C VAL A 136 5.06 10.37 -3.21
N LEU A 137 4.35 9.23 -3.32
CA LEU A 137 3.57 8.92 -4.52
C LEU A 137 2.47 9.96 -4.77
N ALA A 138 1.76 10.40 -3.72
CA ALA A 138 0.75 11.45 -3.84
C ALA A 138 1.34 12.77 -4.34
N GLU A 139 2.53 13.15 -3.85
CA GLU A 139 3.23 14.34 -4.33
C GLU A 139 3.65 14.24 -5.81
N PHE A 140 4.15 13.08 -6.27
CA PHE A 140 4.44 12.89 -7.69
C PHE A 140 3.18 12.96 -8.55
N VAL A 141 2.08 12.36 -8.12
CA VAL A 141 0.77 12.43 -8.81
C VAL A 141 0.29 13.88 -8.88
N ARG A 142 0.40 14.63 -7.78
CA ARG A 142 0.05 16.07 -7.74
C ARG A 142 0.91 16.89 -8.70
N LEU A 143 2.21 16.68 -8.69
CA LEU A 143 3.16 17.38 -9.56
C LEU A 143 2.96 17.09 -11.05
N ALA A 144 2.52 15.88 -11.37
CA ALA A 144 2.30 15.45 -12.76
C ALA A 144 0.89 15.81 -13.26
N GLY A 145 -0.12 15.73 -12.40
CA GLY A 145 -1.53 15.94 -12.78
C GLY A 145 -2.05 17.35 -12.59
N GLY A 146 -1.30 18.26 -11.96
CA GLY A 146 -1.78 19.61 -11.66
C GLY A 146 -3.02 19.67 -10.75
N ILE A 147 -3.22 18.61 -9.94
CA ILE A 147 -4.33 18.45 -9.01
C ILE A 147 -3.95 18.91 -7.59
N THR A 148 -4.96 19.11 -6.75
CA THR A 148 -4.75 19.50 -5.35
C THR A 148 -4.11 18.38 -4.53
N PRO A 149 -3.43 18.69 -3.40
CA PRO A 149 -2.90 17.67 -2.49
C PRO A 149 -3.96 16.66 -2.01
N ASP A 150 -5.16 17.14 -1.70
CA ASP A 150 -6.27 16.28 -1.24
C ASP A 150 -6.76 15.31 -2.32
N GLU A 151 -6.82 15.74 -3.58
CA GLU A 151 -7.18 14.87 -4.70
C GLU A 151 -6.10 13.82 -4.95
N ALA A 152 -4.83 14.21 -4.94
CA ALA A 152 -3.71 13.29 -5.08
C ALA A 152 -3.70 12.26 -3.94
N PHE A 153 -3.90 12.71 -2.70
CA PHE A 153 -3.99 11.83 -1.53
C PHE A 153 -5.14 10.83 -1.67
N LYS A 154 -6.33 11.28 -2.06
CA LYS A 154 -7.50 10.40 -2.28
C LYS A 154 -7.23 9.35 -3.36
N LEU A 155 -6.55 9.71 -4.45
CA LEU A 155 -6.18 8.78 -5.51
C LEU A 155 -5.22 7.70 -5.00
N VAL A 156 -4.18 8.08 -4.26
CA VAL A 156 -3.23 7.13 -3.66
C VAL A 156 -3.93 6.29 -2.60
N LYS A 157 -4.72 6.90 -1.73
CA LYS A 157 -5.48 6.18 -0.70
C LYS A 157 -6.40 5.11 -1.31
N ALA A 158 -7.02 5.39 -2.44
CA ALA A 158 -7.89 4.43 -3.14
C ALA A 158 -7.15 3.17 -3.64
N ILE A 159 -5.83 3.23 -3.84
CA ILE A 159 -5.02 2.05 -4.20
C ILE A 159 -4.35 1.39 -3.00
N THR A 160 -4.25 2.09 -1.87
CA THR A 160 -3.74 1.53 -0.62
C THR A 160 -4.83 0.81 0.18
N ILE A 161 -6.11 1.13 -0.09
CA ILE A 161 -7.23 0.32 0.40
C ILE A 161 -7.15 -1.04 -0.27
N ARG A 162 -7.22 -2.11 0.53
CA ARG A 162 -7.19 -3.50 0.06
C ARG A 162 -8.23 -3.71 -1.04
N ARG A 163 -7.82 -3.66 -2.31
CA ARG A 163 -8.65 -4.19 -3.38
C ARG A 163 -8.40 -5.69 -3.45
N ILE A 164 -9.37 -6.43 -3.00
CA ILE A 164 -9.35 -7.88 -3.04
C ILE A 164 -10.00 -8.27 -4.35
N PRO A 165 -9.28 -8.90 -5.31
CA PRO A 165 -9.87 -9.31 -6.59
C PRO A 165 -11.14 -10.12 -6.41
N ALA A 166 -11.18 -10.97 -5.39
CA ALA A 166 -12.34 -11.82 -5.08
C ALA A 166 -13.53 -11.07 -4.44
N VAL A 167 -13.46 -9.75 -4.22
CA VAL A 167 -14.57 -8.93 -3.70
C VAL A 167 -14.78 -7.70 -4.56
N GLU A 168 -16.00 -7.50 -5.03
CA GLU A 168 -16.42 -6.32 -5.78
C GLU A 168 -17.30 -5.44 -4.90
N ASP A 169 -16.95 -4.15 -4.82
CA ASP A 169 -17.76 -3.14 -4.16
C ASP A 169 -18.65 -2.42 -5.19
N MET A 170 -19.94 -2.57 -5.03
CA MET A 170 -20.98 -1.98 -5.89
C MET A 170 -21.69 -0.82 -5.15
N GLY A 171 -20.91 0.16 -4.68
CA GLY A 171 -21.47 1.31 -3.97
C GLY A 171 -21.94 0.99 -2.55
N GLY A 172 -21.11 0.23 -1.82
CA GLY A 172 -21.38 -0.22 -0.44
C GLY A 172 -22.03 -1.60 -0.35
N PHE A 173 -22.42 -2.19 -1.48
CA PHE A 173 -22.80 -3.60 -1.54
C PHE A 173 -21.59 -4.46 -1.94
N LEU A 174 -21.07 -5.25 -1.02
CA LEU A 174 -19.92 -6.10 -1.26
C LEU A 174 -20.34 -7.46 -1.81
N LYS A 175 -19.78 -7.85 -2.94
CA LYS A 175 -20.04 -9.13 -3.60
C LYS A 175 -18.76 -9.95 -3.71
N THR A 176 -18.80 -11.16 -3.15
CA THR A 176 -17.70 -12.12 -3.36
C THR A 176 -17.79 -12.76 -4.75
N LEU A 177 -16.68 -12.74 -5.50
CA LEU A 177 -16.61 -13.23 -6.88
C LEU A 177 -16.17 -14.70 -6.99
N ARG A 178 -15.90 -15.38 -5.87
CA ARG A 178 -15.58 -16.82 -5.82
C ARG A 178 -16.82 -17.65 -5.47
N PRO A 179 -17.44 -18.33 -6.43
CA PRO A 179 -18.67 -19.11 -6.21
C PRO A 179 -18.47 -20.29 -5.27
N SER A 180 -17.29 -20.92 -5.27
CA SER A 180 -16.94 -22.11 -4.49
C SER A 180 -16.81 -21.87 -2.98
N LEU A 181 -16.67 -20.61 -2.53
CA LEU A 181 -16.45 -20.30 -1.11
C LEU A 181 -17.60 -20.72 -0.21
N GLY A 182 -17.26 -21.40 0.88
CA GLY A 182 -18.18 -21.68 1.99
C GLY A 182 -18.60 -20.41 2.75
N PRO A 183 -19.64 -20.50 3.61
CA PRO A 183 -20.14 -19.33 4.36
C PRO A 183 -19.08 -18.64 5.21
N GLY A 184 -18.25 -19.42 5.92
CA GLY A 184 -17.17 -18.89 6.76
C GLY A 184 -16.12 -18.14 5.97
N ASP A 185 -15.67 -18.70 4.86
CA ASP A 185 -14.66 -18.06 4.00
C ASP A 185 -15.18 -16.77 3.36
N ARG A 186 -16.47 -16.72 3.01
CA ARG A 186 -17.11 -15.48 2.53
C ARG A 186 -17.15 -14.40 3.58
N VAL A 187 -17.53 -14.73 4.81
CA VAL A 187 -17.52 -13.78 5.92
C VAL A 187 -16.11 -13.25 6.17
N LEU A 188 -15.12 -14.16 6.22
CA LEU A 188 -13.72 -13.75 6.39
C LEU A 188 -13.26 -12.82 5.28
N LEU A 189 -13.57 -13.15 4.02
CA LEU A 189 -13.16 -12.36 2.87
C LEU A 189 -13.80 -10.96 2.84
N LEU A 190 -15.09 -10.88 3.21
CA LEU A 190 -15.81 -9.61 3.35
C LEU A 190 -15.22 -8.75 4.47
N LEU A 191 -14.95 -9.35 5.65
CA LEU A 191 -14.31 -8.64 6.76
C LEU A 191 -12.86 -8.25 6.45
N TYR A 192 -12.13 -9.08 5.70
CA TYR A 192 -10.82 -8.74 5.20
C TYR A 192 -10.86 -7.51 4.27
N HIS A 193 -11.90 -7.39 3.44
CA HIS A 193 -12.13 -6.21 2.60
C HIS A 193 -12.48 -4.96 3.43
N CYS A 194 -13.32 -5.09 4.46
CA CYS A 194 -13.70 -3.99 5.34
C CYS A 194 -12.55 -3.51 6.25
N ALA A 195 -11.47 -4.26 6.36
CA ALA A 195 -10.29 -3.92 7.16
C ALA A 195 -10.66 -3.48 8.59
N ASP A 196 -10.15 -2.32 9.03
CA ASP A 196 -10.35 -1.80 10.39
C ASP A 196 -11.78 -1.28 10.65
N GLU A 197 -12.57 -1.02 9.62
CA GLU A 197 -13.96 -0.57 9.78
C GLU A 197 -14.87 -1.70 10.27
N GLY A 198 -14.56 -2.93 9.88
CA GLY A 198 -15.39 -4.09 10.18
C GLY A 198 -16.78 -4.01 9.52
N ALA A 199 -17.65 -4.96 9.85
CA ALA A 199 -19.03 -4.98 9.38
C ALA A 199 -20.00 -5.45 10.48
N THR A 200 -21.22 -4.94 10.45
CA THR A 200 -22.32 -5.36 11.32
C THR A 200 -22.94 -6.67 10.82
N ASP A 201 -23.70 -7.34 11.69
CA ASP A 201 -24.53 -8.50 11.31
C ASP A 201 -25.43 -8.22 10.11
N SER A 202 -26.03 -7.04 10.07
CA SER A 202 -26.97 -6.64 9.02
C SER A 202 -26.26 -6.46 7.68
N GLU A 203 -25.09 -5.84 7.66
CA GLU A 203 -24.26 -5.67 6.47
C GLU A 203 -23.79 -7.03 5.94
N LEU A 204 -23.25 -7.89 6.81
CA LEU A 204 -22.84 -9.25 6.42
C LEU A 204 -24.03 -10.06 5.88
N ALA A 205 -25.20 -9.97 6.53
CA ALA A 205 -26.40 -10.64 6.05
C ALA A 205 -26.84 -10.10 4.68
N LEU A 206 -26.70 -8.81 4.43
CA LEU A 206 -27.03 -8.18 3.14
C LEU A 206 -26.14 -8.72 2.01
N TRP A 207 -24.83 -8.82 2.25
CA TRP A 207 -23.83 -9.20 1.24
C TRP A 207 -23.74 -10.70 0.97
N LEU A 208 -24.24 -11.55 1.90
CA LEU A 208 -24.24 -12.99 1.74
C LEU A 208 -25.38 -13.49 0.85
N LYS A 209 -25.18 -14.64 0.19
CA LYS A 209 -26.23 -15.32 -0.56
C LYS A 209 -27.41 -15.70 0.38
N PRO A 210 -28.66 -15.64 -0.09
CA PRO A 210 -29.84 -15.93 0.76
C PRO A 210 -29.74 -17.24 1.54
N VAL A 211 -29.22 -18.30 0.90
CA VAL A 211 -29.04 -19.64 1.53
C VAL A 211 -28.03 -19.57 2.71
N GLN A 212 -27.04 -18.69 2.62
CA GLN A 212 -26.00 -18.58 3.64
C GLN A 212 -26.41 -17.68 4.81
N ARG A 213 -27.31 -16.72 4.58
CA ARG A 213 -27.85 -15.81 5.63
C ARG A 213 -28.48 -16.56 6.80
N ARG A 214 -29.19 -17.63 6.51
CA ARG A 214 -29.89 -18.45 7.53
C ARG A 214 -28.94 -18.96 8.62
N ASN A 215 -27.74 -19.30 8.26
CA ASN A 215 -26.73 -19.86 9.15
C ASN A 215 -25.70 -18.86 9.63
N LEU A 216 -25.84 -17.56 9.29
CA LEU A 216 -24.87 -16.52 9.64
C LEU A 216 -24.54 -16.48 11.13
N PRO A 217 -25.52 -16.49 12.07
CA PRO A 217 -25.21 -16.45 13.51
C PRO A 217 -24.32 -17.62 13.97
N ARG A 218 -24.57 -18.82 13.44
CA ARG A 218 -23.74 -19.99 13.72
C ARG A 218 -22.34 -19.85 13.14
N THR A 219 -22.26 -19.35 11.92
CA THR A 219 -20.98 -19.11 11.24
C THR A 219 -20.12 -18.09 12.00
N LEU A 220 -20.72 -16.98 12.45
CA LEU A 220 -20.03 -15.96 13.24
C LEU A 220 -19.51 -16.52 14.57
N LYS A 221 -20.35 -17.27 15.31
CA LYS A 221 -19.92 -17.93 16.54
C LYS A 221 -18.74 -18.88 16.30
N GLN A 222 -18.79 -19.67 15.25
CA GLN A 222 -17.70 -20.59 14.91
C GLN A 222 -16.40 -19.85 14.59
N LEU A 223 -16.48 -18.79 13.81
CA LEU A 223 -15.30 -17.99 13.44
C LEU A 223 -14.72 -17.25 14.64
N GLU A 224 -15.55 -16.76 15.55
CA GLU A 224 -15.14 -15.97 16.72
C GLU A 224 -14.64 -16.87 17.85
N TYR A 225 -15.43 -17.85 18.31
CA TYR A 225 -15.16 -18.60 19.54
C TYR A 225 -14.42 -19.91 19.34
N GLU A 226 -14.55 -20.56 18.18
CA GLU A 226 -13.89 -21.84 17.92
C GLU A 226 -12.56 -21.67 17.16
N LYS A 227 -12.46 -20.63 16.33
CA LYS A 227 -11.32 -20.44 15.42
C LYS A 227 -10.48 -19.18 15.69
N ASP A 228 -10.97 -18.22 16.48
CA ASP A 228 -10.33 -16.93 16.75
C ASP A 228 -10.00 -16.12 15.49
N LEU A 229 -10.79 -16.28 14.41
CA LEU A 229 -10.51 -15.63 13.14
C LEU A 229 -11.15 -14.24 13.01
N ILE A 230 -12.19 -13.97 13.83
CA ILE A 230 -12.85 -12.68 13.92
C ILE A 230 -13.09 -12.31 15.37
N VAL A 231 -13.43 -11.06 15.62
CA VAL A 231 -13.81 -10.55 16.95
C VAL A 231 -14.93 -9.55 16.83
N SER A 232 -15.90 -9.60 17.74
CA SER A 232 -16.96 -8.59 17.83
C SER A 232 -16.53 -7.43 18.73
N VAL A 233 -16.52 -6.22 18.19
CA VAL A 233 -16.16 -4.99 18.92
C VAL A 233 -17.16 -3.90 18.57
N GLN A 234 -17.83 -3.34 19.59
CA GLN A 234 -18.80 -2.25 19.43
C GLN A 234 -19.90 -2.52 18.38
N GLY A 235 -20.41 -3.75 18.35
CA GLY A 235 -21.48 -4.15 17.42
C GLY A 235 -21.03 -4.41 15.98
N LYS A 236 -19.73 -4.42 15.73
CA LYS A 236 -19.14 -4.79 14.43
C LYS A 236 -18.20 -5.97 14.58
N TYR A 237 -18.20 -6.85 13.61
CA TYR A 237 -17.19 -7.90 13.47
C TYR A 237 -15.97 -7.36 12.74
N LYS A 238 -14.80 -7.71 13.25
CA LYS A 238 -13.49 -7.38 12.64
C LYS A 238 -12.69 -8.66 12.47
N ILE A 239 -11.88 -8.70 11.43
CA ILE A 239 -10.98 -9.83 11.21
C ILE A 239 -9.76 -9.71 12.15
N THR A 240 -9.33 -10.84 12.74
CA THR A 240 -8.11 -10.91 13.54
C THR A 240 -6.87 -11.11 12.65
N ARG A 241 -5.66 -10.96 13.22
CA ARG A 241 -4.42 -11.32 12.51
C ARG A 241 -4.41 -12.78 12.07
N ARG A 242 -4.95 -13.68 12.88
CA ARG A 242 -5.10 -15.10 12.53
C ARG A 242 -6.05 -15.30 11.37
N GLY A 243 -7.17 -14.56 11.33
CA GLY A 243 -8.09 -14.56 10.19
C GLY A 243 -7.47 -14.03 8.92
N ILE A 244 -6.63 -13.00 9.01
CA ILE A 244 -5.84 -12.48 7.90
C ILE A 244 -4.90 -13.56 7.36
N GLN A 245 -4.11 -14.20 8.22
CA GLN A 245 -3.18 -15.27 7.84
C GLN A 245 -3.91 -16.46 7.19
N GLU A 246 -5.09 -16.84 7.70
CA GLU A 246 -5.91 -17.90 7.12
C GLU A 246 -6.32 -17.61 5.67
N ILE A 247 -6.74 -16.37 5.39
CA ILE A 247 -7.10 -15.93 4.03
C ILE A 247 -5.90 -15.97 3.10
N GLU A 248 -4.77 -15.46 3.56
CA GLU A 248 -3.56 -15.33 2.76
C GLU A 248 -2.92 -16.69 2.48
N ASN A 249 -2.78 -17.55 3.49
CA ASN A 249 -2.23 -18.90 3.34
C ASN A 249 -3.05 -19.76 2.36
N ARG A 250 -4.36 -19.54 2.31
CA ARG A 250 -5.28 -20.26 1.41
C ARG A 250 -5.51 -19.53 0.09
N ASN A 251 -4.84 -18.40 -0.14
CA ASN A 251 -4.97 -17.55 -1.31
C ASN A 251 -6.44 -17.25 -1.69
N LEU A 252 -7.26 -16.89 -0.70
CA LEU A 252 -8.70 -16.64 -0.91
C LEU A 252 -8.97 -15.29 -1.60
N ILE A 253 -7.99 -14.42 -1.67
CA ILE A 253 -8.10 -13.07 -2.26
C ILE A 253 -8.13 -13.05 -3.80
N GLU A 254 -7.69 -14.12 -4.45
CA GLU A 254 -7.67 -14.22 -5.91
C GLU A 254 -9.03 -14.67 -6.46
N ILE A 255 -9.32 -14.33 -7.72
CA ILE A 255 -10.47 -14.88 -8.47
C ILE A 255 -10.11 -16.28 -8.97
N GLU A 256 -11.05 -17.21 -8.95
CA GLU A 256 -10.89 -18.55 -9.52
C GLU A 256 -10.83 -18.50 -11.04
#